data_7792d31ab3484656df22b0c30fe3c7fa
#
_entry.id   7792d31ab3484656df22b0c30fe3c7fa
#
_cell.length_a   1.000
_cell.length_b   1.000
_cell.length_c   1.000
_cell.angle_alpha   90.00
_cell.angle_beta   90.00
_cell.angle_gamma   90.00
#
_symmetry.space_group_name_H-M   'P 1'
#
loop_
_entity.id
_entity.type
_entity.pdbx_description
1 polymer ?
#
loop_
_entity_poly.entity_id
_entity_poly.type
_entity_poly.pdbx_seq_one_letter_code
_entity_poly.pdbx_strand_id
1 'polypeptide(L)'
;MNNVEQELLANSEIEQSMLMDTLDSMFQRKVDLADLYFQSSSHESWMLEDGIVKEGSFNLERGVGVRAISGEKTGFAYSDDISPAALKKAADAAKGIANAGQSACVQVFDGKKIQQNPALYQANDPLASLAQEQKITLLHEVEAHARSVDKRVKQVIVGLSGVYEKILVAASDGTYATDIRPLVRLNCSVLVEENGKRERASAGGGARTDYSYFFELEYNKPRYLSYAEEAVRQALVNLVAIDSPAGLLPVVLGAGWPGVLLHEAVGHGLEGDFNRKGSSAFSGKVGQQVTSELCTIVDDGTIANRRGSISIDDEGTPGQYNVLIEKGVLKGYMQDKHNAGLMGVKPTGNGRRESYAHLPMPRMTNTYMLAGEHKPEDIIKSVKKGIYAPNFAGGQVDITSGKFVFTSSEAYLIENGE
;
A
#
# COMPACT_ATOMS: atom_id res chain seq x y z
N MET A 1 -14.18 -24.53 10.40
CA MET A 1 -12.94 -23.97 9.87
C MET A 1 -13.27 -23.05 8.71
N ASN A 2 -12.72 -21.86 8.69
CA ASN A 2 -12.87 -20.93 7.57
C ASN A 2 -12.14 -21.51 6.35
N ASN A 3 -12.62 -21.30 5.12
CA ASN A 3 -12.00 -21.86 3.90
C ASN A 3 -10.50 -21.48 3.78
N VAL A 4 -10.14 -20.27 4.20
CA VAL A 4 -8.76 -19.75 4.19
C VAL A 4 -7.83 -20.57 5.08
N GLU A 5 -8.27 -20.91 6.29
CA GLU A 5 -7.49 -21.72 7.22
C GLU A 5 -7.25 -23.12 6.63
N GLN A 6 -8.29 -23.74 6.05
CA GLN A 6 -8.15 -25.04 5.41
C GLN A 6 -7.15 -25.02 4.25
N GLU A 7 -7.16 -23.98 3.43
CA GLU A 7 -6.26 -23.85 2.30
C GLU A 7 -4.80 -23.53 2.72
N LEU A 8 -4.62 -22.68 3.72
CA LEU A 8 -3.30 -22.33 4.24
C LEU A 8 -2.64 -23.50 4.98
N LEU A 9 -3.42 -24.24 5.76
CA LEU A 9 -2.95 -25.37 6.53
C LEU A 9 -3.15 -26.72 5.81
N ALA A 10 -3.62 -26.71 4.55
CA ALA A 10 -3.77 -27.91 3.75
C ALA A 10 -2.45 -28.71 3.69
N ASN A 11 -2.51 -30.00 3.98
CA ASN A 11 -1.37 -30.92 3.99
C ASN A 11 -0.23 -30.57 4.98
N SER A 12 -0.48 -29.70 5.96
CA SER A 12 0.53 -29.29 6.94
C SER A 12 0.55 -30.12 8.23
N GLU A 13 -0.47 -30.95 8.44
CA GLU A 13 -0.72 -31.66 9.71
C GLU A 13 -0.87 -30.73 10.94
N ILE A 14 -1.09 -29.43 10.70
CA ILE A 14 -1.25 -28.41 11.75
C ILE A 14 -2.75 -28.22 12.02
N GLU A 15 -3.15 -28.43 13.26
CA GLU A 15 -4.49 -28.14 13.76
C GLU A 15 -4.48 -26.83 14.56
N GLN A 16 -5.64 -26.18 14.68
CA GLN A 16 -5.80 -24.94 15.46
C GLN A 16 -5.30 -25.07 16.91
N SER A 17 -5.50 -26.24 17.52
CA SER A 17 -4.98 -26.55 18.87
C SER A 17 -3.46 -26.43 18.93
N MET A 18 -2.73 -26.91 17.91
CA MET A 18 -1.27 -26.82 17.84
C MET A 18 -0.79 -25.36 17.72
N LEU A 19 -1.56 -24.49 17.07
CA LEU A 19 -1.21 -23.06 17.01
C LEU A 19 -1.28 -22.44 18.41
N MET A 20 -2.32 -22.75 19.18
CA MET A 20 -2.47 -22.27 20.54
C MET A 20 -1.37 -22.84 21.46
N ASP A 21 -1.12 -24.17 21.38
CA ASP A 21 -0.03 -24.81 22.15
C ASP A 21 1.35 -24.19 21.82
N THR A 22 1.57 -23.84 20.56
CA THR A 22 2.80 -23.16 20.13
C THR A 22 2.91 -21.77 20.77
N LEU A 23 1.86 -20.96 20.71
CA LEU A 23 1.81 -19.64 21.36
C LEU A 23 2.01 -19.76 22.87
N ASP A 24 1.33 -20.67 23.54
CA ASP A 24 1.46 -20.92 24.99
C ASP A 24 2.91 -21.34 25.36
N SER A 25 3.54 -22.16 24.52
CA SER A 25 4.95 -22.55 24.72
C SER A 25 5.91 -21.36 24.67
N MET A 26 5.58 -20.34 23.87
CA MET A 26 6.39 -19.11 23.74
C MET A 26 6.25 -18.20 24.97
N PHE A 27 5.11 -18.25 25.67
CA PHE A 27 4.79 -17.39 26.80
C PHE A 27 5.51 -17.76 28.12
N GLN A 28 6.22 -18.87 28.18
CA GLN A 28 6.79 -19.42 29.43
C GLN A 28 7.88 -18.56 30.12
N ARG A 29 8.38 -17.46 29.51
CA ARG A 29 9.38 -16.56 30.10
C ARG A 29 9.30 -15.14 29.51
N LYS A 30 8.67 -14.20 30.20
CA LYS A 30 8.78 -12.75 29.93
C LYS A 30 8.54 -12.33 28.46
N VAL A 31 7.72 -13.05 27.71
CA VAL A 31 7.23 -12.64 26.41
C VAL A 31 5.94 -11.87 26.62
N ASP A 32 5.87 -10.63 26.17
CA ASP A 32 4.70 -9.77 26.33
C ASP A 32 3.64 -10.07 25.24
N LEU A 33 4.09 -10.36 24.01
CA LEU A 33 3.24 -10.70 22.86
C LEU A 33 3.96 -11.72 21.97
N ALA A 34 3.22 -12.70 21.48
CA ALA A 34 3.69 -13.64 20.46
C ALA A 34 2.64 -13.75 19.36
N ASP A 35 3.08 -13.90 18.11
CA ASP A 35 2.20 -14.16 16.97
C ASP A 35 2.80 -15.10 15.94
N LEU A 36 1.88 -15.76 15.23
CA LEU A 36 2.10 -16.62 14.08
C LEU A 36 1.39 -15.98 12.89
N TYR A 37 2.12 -15.74 11.82
CA TYR A 37 1.60 -15.17 10.58
C TYR A 37 1.81 -16.14 9.44
N PHE A 38 0.73 -16.74 8.96
CA PHE A 38 0.75 -17.62 7.79
C PHE A 38 0.35 -16.83 6.56
N GLN A 39 1.04 -17.05 5.47
CA GLN A 39 0.78 -16.41 4.18
C GLN A 39 0.88 -17.41 3.04
N SER A 40 0.02 -17.26 2.06
CA SER A 40 0.15 -17.85 0.73
C SER A 40 -0.20 -16.77 -0.29
N SER A 41 0.73 -16.44 -1.16
CA SER A 41 0.58 -15.38 -2.16
C SER A 41 0.92 -15.90 -3.55
N SER A 42 -0.06 -15.88 -4.44
CA SER A 42 0.11 -16.18 -5.86
C SER A 42 0.20 -14.87 -6.63
N HIS A 43 1.26 -14.69 -7.41
CA HIS A 43 1.52 -13.54 -8.24
C HIS A 43 1.55 -13.92 -9.70
N GLU A 44 0.87 -13.15 -10.52
CA GLU A 44 0.91 -13.29 -11.97
C GLU A 44 1.27 -11.95 -12.60
N SER A 45 2.10 -11.97 -13.64
CA SER A 45 2.34 -10.78 -14.45
C SER A 45 2.47 -11.13 -15.93
N TRP A 46 2.03 -10.21 -16.78
CA TRP A 46 2.07 -10.28 -18.23
C TRP A 46 2.60 -8.96 -18.77
N MET A 47 3.51 -9.01 -19.72
CA MET A 47 4.03 -7.82 -20.39
C MET A 47 4.00 -7.99 -21.90
N LEU A 48 3.38 -7.01 -22.57
CA LEU A 48 3.36 -6.89 -24.03
C LEU A 48 4.16 -5.64 -24.42
N GLU A 49 5.02 -5.78 -25.41
CA GLU A 49 5.77 -4.68 -26.01
C GLU A 49 5.70 -4.82 -27.53
N ASP A 50 5.24 -3.77 -28.20
CA ASP A 50 5.17 -3.64 -29.65
C ASP A 50 4.57 -4.89 -30.35
N GLY A 51 3.39 -5.30 -29.91
CA GLY A 51 2.64 -6.43 -30.47
C GLY A 51 3.13 -7.81 -30.06
N ILE A 52 4.15 -7.91 -29.19
CA ILE A 52 4.72 -9.17 -28.78
C ILE A 52 4.62 -9.33 -27.26
N VAL A 53 4.02 -10.41 -26.80
CA VAL A 53 4.08 -10.80 -25.40
C VAL A 53 5.52 -11.21 -25.07
N LYS A 54 6.22 -10.39 -24.31
CA LYS A 54 7.62 -10.58 -23.94
C LYS A 54 7.78 -11.47 -22.71
N GLU A 55 6.85 -11.36 -21.79
CA GLU A 55 6.93 -12.03 -20.50
C GLU A 55 5.55 -12.45 -20.02
N GLY A 56 5.46 -13.65 -19.49
CA GLY A 56 4.38 -14.13 -18.66
C GLY A 56 5.01 -14.86 -17.47
N SER A 57 4.77 -14.41 -16.26
CA SER A 57 5.33 -15.05 -15.07
C SER A 57 4.24 -15.42 -14.06
N PHE A 58 4.50 -16.49 -13.32
CA PHE A 58 3.69 -16.92 -12.20
C PHE A 58 4.62 -17.31 -11.05
N ASN A 59 4.35 -16.79 -9.87
CA ASN A 59 5.10 -17.12 -8.66
C ASN A 59 4.13 -17.46 -7.53
N LEU A 60 4.46 -18.47 -6.73
CA LEU A 60 3.75 -18.87 -5.52
C LEU A 60 4.71 -18.82 -4.34
N GLU A 61 4.40 -17.99 -3.37
CA GLU A 61 5.09 -17.91 -2.10
C GLU A 61 4.19 -18.37 -0.98
N ARG A 62 4.71 -19.19 -0.06
CA ARG A 62 3.97 -19.73 1.08
C ARG A 62 4.91 -19.92 2.25
N GLY A 63 4.46 -19.59 3.44
CA GLY A 63 5.25 -19.82 4.65
C GLY A 63 4.60 -19.28 5.91
N VAL A 64 5.37 -19.35 7.00
CA VAL A 64 4.97 -18.88 8.32
C VAL A 64 6.09 -18.01 8.94
N GLY A 65 5.72 -16.84 9.44
CA GLY A 65 6.53 -15.99 10.31
C GLY A 65 6.11 -16.17 11.77
N VAL A 66 7.07 -16.29 12.66
CA VAL A 66 6.88 -16.46 14.09
C VAL A 66 7.60 -15.33 14.83
N ARG A 67 6.86 -14.58 15.63
CA ARG A 67 7.41 -13.42 16.36
C ARG A 67 7.14 -13.55 17.86
N ALA A 68 8.13 -13.16 18.68
CA ALA A 68 8.01 -12.99 20.12
C ALA A 68 8.54 -11.61 20.51
N ILE A 69 7.79 -10.87 21.32
CA ILE A 69 8.13 -9.53 21.78
C ILE A 69 8.34 -9.56 23.30
N SER A 70 9.42 -8.93 23.77
CA SER A 70 9.71 -8.71 25.18
C SER A 70 10.28 -7.29 25.34
N GLY A 71 9.44 -6.35 25.78
CA GLY A 71 9.78 -4.92 25.82
C GLY A 71 10.21 -4.40 24.46
N GLU A 72 11.38 -3.82 24.36
CA GLU A 72 11.95 -3.31 23.09
C GLU A 72 12.48 -4.40 22.15
N LYS A 73 12.61 -5.63 22.62
CA LYS A 73 13.20 -6.73 21.85
C LYS A 73 12.16 -7.54 21.12
N THR A 74 12.47 -7.84 19.87
CA THR A 74 11.68 -8.72 19.04
C THR A 74 12.55 -9.89 18.59
N GLY A 75 12.12 -11.11 18.94
CA GLY A 75 12.62 -12.33 18.35
C GLY A 75 11.75 -12.69 17.16
N PHE A 76 12.39 -13.07 16.05
CA PHE A 76 11.69 -13.43 14.82
C PHE A 76 12.38 -14.58 14.12
N ALA A 77 11.59 -15.50 13.62
CA ALA A 77 12.03 -16.58 12.74
C ALA A 77 10.92 -16.89 11.74
N TYR A 78 11.27 -17.46 10.59
CA TYR A 78 10.30 -17.83 9.56
C TYR A 78 10.68 -19.16 8.90
N SER A 79 9.73 -19.75 8.21
CA SER A 79 9.91 -20.96 7.41
C SER A 79 8.97 -20.94 6.21
N ASP A 80 9.45 -21.40 5.06
CA ASP A 80 8.65 -21.73 3.87
C ASP A 80 7.99 -23.12 3.99
N ASP A 81 8.50 -23.96 4.89
CA ASP A 81 7.85 -25.22 5.30
C ASP A 81 6.82 -24.95 6.39
N ILE A 82 5.56 -25.27 6.09
CA ILE A 82 4.44 -25.21 7.05
C ILE A 82 4.18 -26.64 7.56
N SER A 83 5.03 -27.08 8.51
CA SER A 83 4.91 -28.35 9.23
C SER A 83 4.99 -28.13 10.74
N PRO A 84 4.49 -29.06 11.59
CA PRO A 84 4.60 -28.96 13.04
C PRO A 84 6.06 -28.82 13.51
N ALA A 85 6.99 -29.52 12.86
CA ALA A 85 8.41 -29.50 13.18
C ALA A 85 9.05 -28.13 12.87
N ALA A 86 8.76 -27.57 11.69
CA ALA A 86 9.25 -26.26 11.27
C ALA A 86 8.66 -25.14 12.14
N LEU A 87 7.36 -25.19 12.45
CA LEU A 87 6.70 -24.23 13.33
C LEU A 87 7.32 -24.23 14.74
N LYS A 88 7.53 -25.41 15.32
CA LYS A 88 8.19 -25.53 16.63
C LYS A 88 9.59 -24.97 16.62
N LYS A 89 10.39 -25.30 15.59
CA LYS A 89 11.77 -24.78 15.45
C LYS A 89 11.78 -23.25 15.34
N ALA A 90 10.88 -22.66 14.57
CA ALA A 90 10.77 -21.21 14.44
C ALA A 90 10.34 -20.56 15.76
N ALA A 91 9.38 -21.15 16.48
CA ALA A 91 8.92 -20.69 17.78
C ALA A 91 10.05 -20.71 18.85
N ASP A 92 10.81 -21.80 18.92
CA ASP A 92 11.95 -21.92 19.84
C ASP A 92 13.04 -20.89 19.52
N ALA A 93 13.31 -20.60 18.25
CA ALA A 93 14.26 -19.59 17.82
C ALA A 93 13.80 -18.16 18.18
N ALA A 94 12.56 -17.81 17.85
CA ALA A 94 11.99 -16.50 18.15
C ALA A 94 11.97 -16.23 19.66
N LYS A 95 11.51 -17.19 20.45
CA LYS A 95 11.52 -17.15 21.92
C LYS A 95 12.93 -16.99 22.50
N GLY A 96 13.91 -17.69 21.95
CA GLY A 96 15.31 -17.62 22.41
C GLY A 96 15.88 -16.20 22.27
N ILE A 97 15.57 -15.51 21.16
CA ILE A 97 16.01 -14.13 20.90
C ILE A 97 15.30 -13.13 21.83
N ALA A 98 13.99 -13.26 22.03
CA ALA A 98 13.21 -12.38 22.89
C ALA A 98 13.64 -12.45 24.37
N ASN A 99 14.03 -13.62 24.85
CA ASN A 99 14.41 -13.84 26.28
C ASN A 99 15.69 -13.16 26.74
N ALA A 100 16.46 -12.51 25.91
CA ALA A 100 17.76 -11.91 26.26
C ALA A 100 17.66 -10.59 27.05
N GLY A 101 16.71 -10.47 27.99
CA GLY A 101 16.61 -9.49 29.08
C GLY A 101 16.32 -8.03 28.73
N GLN A 102 15.13 -7.52 29.14
CA GLN A 102 14.85 -6.09 29.37
C GLN A 102 13.70 -5.87 30.36
N SER A 103 13.56 -4.63 30.88
CA SER A 103 12.62 -4.24 31.92
C SER A 103 11.36 -3.50 31.45
N ALA A 104 11.26 -3.20 30.14
CA ALA A 104 10.06 -2.57 29.59
C ALA A 104 8.98 -3.64 29.35
N CYS A 105 7.73 -3.32 29.63
CA CYS A 105 6.56 -4.19 29.41
C CYS A 105 5.68 -3.61 28.31
N VAL A 106 5.29 -4.42 27.33
CA VAL A 106 4.33 -4.04 26.29
C VAL A 106 2.94 -4.17 26.85
N GLN A 107 2.12 -3.12 26.72
CA GLN A 107 0.70 -3.21 27.04
C GLN A 107 -0.01 -4.02 25.95
N VAL A 108 -0.44 -5.23 26.29
CA VAL A 108 -1.21 -6.08 25.38
C VAL A 108 -2.68 -5.65 25.48
N PHE A 109 -3.24 -5.22 24.34
CA PHE A 109 -4.65 -4.91 24.26
C PHE A 109 -5.41 -6.21 23.98
N ASP A 110 -6.30 -6.57 24.94
CA ASP A 110 -7.11 -7.79 24.91
C ASP A 110 -7.96 -7.84 23.64
N GLY A 111 -7.63 -8.76 22.74
CA GLY A 111 -8.25 -8.99 21.44
C GLY A 111 -9.62 -9.64 21.51
N LYS A 112 -10.41 -9.40 22.56
CA LYS A 112 -11.76 -9.98 22.74
C LYS A 112 -12.59 -9.86 21.47
N LYS A 113 -12.75 -10.97 20.77
CA LYS A 113 -13.55 -11.11 19.54
C LYS A 113 -13.37 -9.93 18.60
N ILE A 114 -12.42 -10.06 17.70
CA ILE A 114 -12.31 -9.14 16.55
C ILE A 114 -13.68 -9.13 15.87
N GLN A 115 -14.36 -8.01 15.96
CA GLN A 115 -15.57 -7.77 15.19
C GLN A 115 -15.10 -7.75 13.75
N GLN A 116 -15.44 -8.79 12.97
CA GLN A 116 -15.08 -8.83 11.55
C GLN A 116 -15.64 -7.55 10.91
N ASN A 117 -14.76 -6.76 10.33
CA ASN A 117 -15.19 -5.65 9.50
C ASN A 117 -16.05 -6.20 8.35
N PRO A 118 -17.03 -5.44 7.85
CA PRO A 118 -17.71 -5.79 6.61
C PRO A 118 -16.67 -6.09 5.54
N ALA A 119 -16.93 -7.08 4.68
CA ALA A 119 -16.03 -7.39 3.58
C ALA A 119 -15.81 -6.13 2.72
N LEU A 120 -14.58 -5.61 2.72
CA LEU A 120 -14.19 -4.40 1.97
C LEU A 120 -13.99 -4.69 0.48
N TYR A 121 -13.79 -5.97 0.15
CA TYR A 121 -13.55 -6.46 -1.19
C TYR A 121 -14.04 -7.92 -1.30
N GLN A 122 -14.34 -8.34 -2.52
CA GLN A 122 -14.70 -9.73 -2.78
C GLN A 122 -13.46 -10.61 -2.72
N ALA A 123 -13.59 -11.77 -2.09
CA ALA A 123 -12.51 -12.76 -1.93
C ALA A 123 -12.28 -13.61 -3.19
N ASN A 124 -12.54 -13.09 -4.38
CA ASN A 124 -12.36 -13.79 -5.64
C ASN A 124 -10.88 -13.92 -5.99
N ASP A 125 -10.50 -15.06 -6.59
CA ASP A 125 -9.17 -15.22 -7.17
C ASP A 125 -9.09 -14.41 -8.47
N PRO A 126 -8.32 -13.31 -8.51
CA PRO A 126 -8.19 -12.50 -9.71
C PRO A 126 -7.50 -13.26 -10.85
N LEU A 127 -6.59 -14.18 -10.53
CA LEU A 127 -5.78 -14.88 -11.53
C LEU A 127 -6.66 -15.83 -12.36
N ALA A 128 -7.70 -16.38 -11.76
CA ALA A 128 -8.68 -17.25 -12.41
C ALA A 128 -9.83 -16.49 -13.09
N SER A 129 -9.95 -15.17 -12.89
CA SER A 129 -11.09 -14.37 -13.39
C SER A 129 -11.08 -14.15 -14.90
N LEU A 130 -9.92 -14.27 -15.56
CA LEU A 130 -9.76 -14.26 -17.00
C LEU A 130 -8.92 -15.44 -17.46
N ALA A 131 -9.28 -16.08 -18.57
CA ALA A 131 -8.43 -17.06 -19.23
C ALA A 131 -7.18 -16.37 -19.82
N GLN A 132 -6.12 -17.14 -20.04
CA GLN A 132 -4.85 -16.63 -20.57
C GLN A 132 -5.03 -15.86 -21.90
N GLU A 133 -5.83 -16.41 -22.80
CA GLU A 133 -6.11 -15.79 -24.11
C GLU A 133 -6.84 -14.45 -23.95
N GLN A 134 -7.72 -14.32 -22.97
CA GLN A 134 -8.42 -13.05 -22.67
C GLN A 134 -7.47 -12.00 -22.10
N LYS A 135 -6.52 -12.39 -21.24
CA LYS A 135 -5.46 -11.50 -20.73
C LYS A 135 -4.59 -10.98 -21.87
N ILE A 136 -4.16 -11.86 -22.75
CA ILE A 136 -3.37 -11.48 -23.94
C ILE A 136 -4.18 -10.57 -24.86
N THR A 137 -5.45 -10.87 -25.11
CA THR A 137 -6.34 -10.02 -25.91
C THR A 137 -6.45 -8.63 -25.31
N LEU A 138 -6.66 -8.52 -23.99
CA LEU A 138 -6.72 -7.23 -23.28
C LEU A 138 -5.45 -6.39 -23.52
N LEU A 139 -4.26 -7.01 -23.41
CA LEU A 139 -2.99 -6.31 -23.66
C LEU A 139 -2.90 -5.78 -25.10
N HIS A 140 -3.29 -6.57 -26.10
CA HIS A 140 -3.31 -6.15 -27.49
C HIS A 140 -4.34 -5.04 -27.77
N GLU A 141 -5.51 -5.09 -27.13
CA GLU A 141 -6.53 -4.04 -27.25
C GLU A 141 -6.03 -2.71 -26.70
N VAL A 142 -5.37 -2.70 -25.53
CA VAL A 142 -4.76 -1.50 -24.95
C VAL A 142 -3.70 -0.92 -25.89
N GLU A 143 -2.81 -1.76 -26.43
CA GLU A 143 -1.77 -1.32 -27.36
C GLU A 143 -2.36 -0.75 -28.65
N ALA A 144 -3.26 -1.49 -29.28
CA ALA A 144 -3.91 -1.07 -30.53
C ALA A 144 -4.64 0.27 -30.34
N HIS A 145 -5.32 0.43 -29.20
CA HIS A 145 -5.99 1.68 -28.86
C HIS A 145 -4.99 2.83 -28.68
N ALA A 146 -3.93 2.65 -27.91
CA ALA A 146 -2.88 3.66 -27.72
C ALA A 146 -2.30 4.14 -29.06
N ARG A 147 -2.01 3.21 -29.98
CA ARG A 147 -1.53 3.56 -31.35
C ARG A 147 -2.57 4.29 -32.19
N SER A 148 -3.86 4.01 -31.98
CA SER A 148 -4.95 4.66 -32.72
C SER A 148 -5.20 6.11 -32.28
N VAL A 149 -4.82 6.47 -31.05
CA VAL A 149 -5.04 7.82 -30.50
C VAL A 149 -4.19 8.86 -31.23
N ASP A 150 -2.92 8.56 -31.53
CA ASP A 150 -2.03 9.48 -32.25
C ASP A 150 -0.93 8.75 -33.04
N LYS A 151 -0.71 9.19 -34.30
CA LYS A 151 0.32 8.61 -35.20
C LYS A 151 1.76 8.78 -34.73
N ARG A 152 2.02 9.69 -33.78
CA ARG A 152 3.35 9.91 -33.17
C ARG A 152 3.73 8.85 -32.16
N VAL A 153 2.81 7.97 -31.76
CA VAL A 153 3.11 6.82 -30.90
C VAL A 153 4.03 5.85 -31.65
N LYS A 154 5.23 5.63 -31.11
CA LYS A 154 6.26 4.76 -31.68
C LYS A 154 6.43 3.45 -30.95
N GLN A 155 6.33 3.46 -29.62
CA GLN A 155 6.46 2.28 -28.78
C GLN A 155 5.32 2.26 -27.77
N VAL A 156 4.80 1.07 -27.50
CA VAL A 156 3.80 0.84 -26.45
C VAL A 156 4.21 -0.37 -25.64
N ILE A 157 4.20 -0.22 -24.34
CA ILE A 157 4.41 -1.30 -23.37
C ILE A 157 3.17 -1.38 -22.49
N VAL A 158 2.57 -2.57 -22.40
CA VAL A 158 1.41 -2.82 -21.56
C VAL A 158 1.74 -3.91 -20.55
N GLY A 159 1.51 -3.63 -19.28
CA GLY A 159 1.71 -4.58 -18.19
C GLY A 159 0.40 -4.86 -17.47
N LEU A 160 0.09 -6.13 -17.26
CA LEU A 160 -1.03 -6.62 -16.44
C LEU A 160 -0.48 -7.48 -15.32
N SER A 161 -0.92 -7.25 -14.09
CA SER A 161 -0.54 -8.08 -12.96
C SER A 161 -1.70 -8.34 -12.01
N GLY A 162 -1.66 -9.50 -11.36
CA GLY A 162 -2.61 -9.90 -10.34
C GLY A 162 -1.92 -10.56 -9.16
N VAL A 163 -2.49 -10.38 -7.98
CA VAL A 163 -2.06 -11.02 -6.73
C VAL A 163 -3.27 -11.62 -6.05
N TYR A 164 -3.14 -12.85 -5.61
CA TYR A 164 -4.10 -13.52 -4.76
C TYR A 164 -3.41 -13.95 -3.47
N GLU A 165 -3.63 -13.18 -2.42
CA GLU A 165 -3.00 -13.40 -1.12
C GLU A 165 -4.01 -13.89 -0.09
N LYS A 166 -3.61 -14.89 0.69
CA LYS A 166 -4.36 -15.45 1.83
C LYS A 166 -3.47 -15.34 3.05
N ILE A 167 -4.03 -14.85 4.15
CA ILE A 167 -3.34 -14.74 5.42
C ILE A 167 -4.16 -15.35 6.56
N LEU A 168 -3.43 -15.86 7.57
CA LEU A 168 -3.96 -16.24 8.88
C LEU A 168 -3.03 -15.70 9.95
N VAL A 169 -3.60 -15.01 10.91
CA VAL A 169 -2.89 -14.46 12.08
C VAL A 169 -3.43 -15.12 13.34
N ALA A 170 -2.56 -15.74 14.12
CA ALA A 170 -2.86 -16.22 15.47
C ALA A 170 -1.91 -15.56 16.46
N ALA A 171 -2.42 -14.94 17.53
CA ALA A 171 -1.60 -14.24 18.51
C ALA A 171 -2.04 -14.51 19.96
N SER A 172 -1.09 -14.34 20.86
CA SER A 172 -1.27 -14.61 22.30
C SER A 172 -2.21 -13.65 23.02
N ASP A 173 -2.61 -12.54 22.38
CA ASP A 173 -3.65 -11.62 22.87
C ASP A 173 -5.08 -12.09 22.54
N GLY A 174 -5.22 -13.32 22.00
CA GLY A 174 -6.50 -13.88 21.59
C GLY A 174 -6.89 -13.58 20.14
N THR A 175 -6.03 -12.89 19.38
CA THR A 175 -6.26 -12.67 17.94
C THR A 175 -6.23 -14.02 17.20
N TYR A 176 -7.29 -14.28 16.44
CA TYR A 176 -7.35 -15.35 15.46
C TYR A 176 -8.16 -14.87 14.26
N ALA A 177 -7.49 -14.52 13.18
CA ALA A 177 -8.09 -13.81 12.07
C ALA A 177 -7.53 -14.27 10.72
N THR A 178 -8.37 -14.23 9.68
CA THR A 178 -8.00 -14.56 8.31
C THR A 178 -8.46 -13.46 7.35
N ASP A 179 -7.75 -13.31 6.25
CA ASP A 179 -8.13 -12.42 5.16
C ASP A 179 -7.77 -13.02 3.81
N ILE A 180 -8.51 -12.66 2.75
CA ILE A 180 -8.18 -12.93 1.35
C ILE A 180 -8.07 -11.59 0.65
N ARG A 181 -6.92 -11.32 0.07
CA ARG A 181 -6.56 -10.01 -0.49
C ARG A 181 -6.28 -10.10 -1.98
N PRO A 182 -7.30 -9.97 -2.83
CA PRO A 182 -7.10 -9.84 -4.27
C PRO A 182 -6.47 -8.47 -4.58
N LEU A 183 -5.68 -8.40 -5.63
CA LEU A 183 -5.14 -7.15 -6.11
C LEU A 183 -4.85 -7.26 -7.60
N VAL A 184 -5.29 -6.28 -8.39
CA VAL A 184 -5.00 -6.22 -9.82
C VAL A 184 -4.43 -4.88 -10.21
N ARG A 185 -3.59 -4.87 -11.25
CA ARG A 185 -3.01 -3.67 -11.84
C ARG A 185 -2.86 -3.81 -13.34
N LEU A 186 -3.21 -2.74 -14.06
CA LEU A 186 -2.91 -2.55 -15.48
C LEU A 186 -2.13 -1.24 -15.64
N ASN A 187 -1.11 -1.24 -16.48
CA ASN A 187 -0.30 -0.07 -16.80
C ASN A 187 -0.01 -0.02 -18.30
N CYS A 188 -0.17 1.16 -18.90
CA CYS A 188 0.21 1.44 -20.27
C CYS A 188 1.31 2.49 -20.27
N SER A 189 2.42 2.23 -20.94
CA SER A 189 3.52 3.17 -21.16
C SER A 189 3.70 3.38 -22.66
N VAL A 190 3.76 4.63 -23.08
CA VAL A 190 3.93 4.98 -24.48
C VAL A 190 5.17 5.85 -24.67
N LEU A 191 5.80 5.72 -25.84
CA LEU A 191 6.81 6.64 -26.33
C LEU A 191 6.29 7.28 -27.60
N VAL A 192 6.28 8.60 -27.63
CA VAL A 192 5.92 9.40 -28.79
C VAL A 192 7.16 10.08 -29.38
N GLU A 193 7.16 10.31 -30.69
CA GLU A 193 8.25 10.98 -31.40
C GLU A 193 7.71 11.96 -32.42
N GLU A 194 8.27 13.17 -32.41
CA GLU A 194 8.01 14.20 -33.42
C GLU A 194 9.26 15.07 -33.61
N ASN A 195 9.69 15.25 -34.87
CA ASN A 195 10.85 16.06 -35.24
C ASN A 195 12.15 15.71 -34.48
N GLY A 196 12.35 14.43 -34.17
CA GLY A 196 13.51 13.93 -33.45
C GLY A 196 13.43 14.10 -31.91
N LYS A 197 12.42 14.78 -31.39
CA LYS A 197 12.12 14.82 -29.94
C LYS A 197 11.32 13.58 -29.56
N ARG A 198 11.68 12.96 -28.42
CA ARG A 198 11.03 11.77 -27.89
C ARG A 198 10.59 12.01 -26.46
N GLU A 199 9.36 11.66 -26.17
CA GLU A 199 8.82 11.73 -24.81
C GLU A 199 8.09 10.45 -24.44
N ARG A 200 8.23 10.07 -23.17
CA ARG A 200 7.56 8.90 -22.60
C ARG A 200 6.61 9.31 -21.49
N ALA A 201 5.45 8.67 -21.46
CA ALA A 201 4.54 8.78 -20.34
C ALA A 201 3.87 7.43 -20.05
N SER A 202 3.30 7.30 -18.85
CA SER A 202 2.64 6.09 -18.41
C SER A 202 1.40 6.44 -17.62
N ALA A 203 0.33 5.68 -17.84
CA ALA A 203 -0.88 5.75 -17.04
C ALA A 203 -1.37 4.34 -16.71
N GLY A 204 -2.11 4.21 -15.63
CA GLY A 204 -2.62 2.93 -15.20
C GLY A 204 -3.28 3.02 -13.84
N GLY A 205 -3.77 1.88 -13.37
CA GLY A 205 -4.44 1.80 -12.08
C GLY A 205 -4.65 0.36 -11.64
N GLY A 206 -5.34 0.20 -10.53
CA GLY A 206 -5.66 -1.10 -9.98
C GLY A 206 -6.52 -0.98 -8.74
N ALA A 207 -7.05 -2.12 -8.31
CA ALA A 207 -7.97 -2.20 -7.19
C ALA A 207 -7.85 -3.55 -6.47
N ARG A 208 -8.40 -3.65 -5.26
CA ARG A 208 -8.60 -4.92 -4.55
C ARG A 208 -9.85 -5.62 -5.05
N THR A 209 -9.72 -6.25 -6.21
CA THR A 209 -10.77 -7.00 -6.91
C THR A 209 -10.13 -7.91 -7.95
N ASP A 210 -10.91 -8.43 -8.88
CA ASP A 210 -10.46 -9.23 -10.02
C ASP A 210 -10.29 -8.40 -11.30
N TYR A 211 -9.89 -9.03 -12.40
CA TYR A 211 -9.62 -8.35 -13.67
C TYR A 211 -10.85 -7.74 -14.34
N SER A 212 -12.08 -8.07 -13.92
CA SER A 212 -13.31 -7.44 -14.44
C SER A 212 -13.32 -5.92 -14.22
N TYR A 213 -12.60 -5.43 -13.22
CA TYR A 213 -12.40 -4.03 -12.91
C TYR A 213 -11.96 -3.19 -14.13
N PHE A 214 -11.13 -3.76 -15.00
CA PHE A 214 -10.62 -3.02 -16.16
C PHE A 214 -11.68 -2.87 -17.26
N PHE A 215 -12.69 -3.73 -17.29
CA PHE A 215 -13.79 -3.67 -18.26
C PHE A 215 -14.96 -2.78 -17.81
N GLU A 216 -14.97 -2.34 -16.55
CA GLU A 216 -15.96 -1.38 -16.06
C GLU A 216 -15.89 -0.08 -16.87
N LEU A 217 -17.08 0.51 -17.11
CA LEU A 217 -17.15 1.76 -17.88
C LEU A 217 -16.74 2.97 -17.04
N GLU A 218 -15.78 3.71 -17.53
CA GLU A 218 -15.36 5.01 -17.03
C GLU A 218 -15.50 6.02 -18.19
N TYR A 219 -16.29 7.07 -17.99
CA TYR A 219 -16.63 8.03 -19.05
C TYR A 219 -17.17 7.38 -20.35
N ASN A 220 -18.07 6.38 -20.20
CA ASN A 220 -18.71 5.62 -21.28
C ASN A 220 -17.77 4.73 -22.12
N LYS A 221 -16.58 4.40 -21.65
CA LYS A 221 -15.65 3.45 -22.27
C LYS A 221 -15.03 2.54 -21.22
N PRO A 222 -14.55 1.34 -21.59
CA PRO A 222 -13.83 0.48 -20.68
C PRO A 222 -12.61 1.20 -20.07
N ARG A 223 -12.39 1.03 -18.78
CA ARG A 223 -11.33 1.69 -18.02
C ARG A 223 -9.95 1.46 -18.61
N TYR A 224 -9.65 0.27 -19.12
CA TYR A 224 -8.36 -0.03 -19.72
C TYR A 224 -8.02 0.86 -20.93
N LEU A 225 -9.03 1.32 -21.69
CA LEU A 225 -8.81 2.26 -22.79
C LEU A 225 -8.49 3.67 -22.31
N SER A 226 -9.08 4.09 -21.18
CA SER A 226 -8.78 5.39 -20.58
C SER A 226 -7.31 5.51 -20.16
N TYR A 227 -6.69 4.42 -19.69
CA TYR A 227 -5.26 4.39 -19.35
C TYR A 227 -4.38 4.58 -20.60
N ALA A 228 -4.73 3.96 -21.73
CA ALA A 228 -4.01 4.15 -22.97
C ALA A 228 -4.08 5.60 -23.46
N GLU A 229 -5.28 6.19 -23.46
CA GLU A 229 -5.48 7.58 -23.84
C GLU A 229 -4.72 8.56 -22.95
N GLU A 230 -4.76 8.34 -21.64
CA GLU A 230 -4.07 9.22 -20.68
C GLU A 230 -2.55 9.15 -20.84
N ALA A 231 -1.99 7.96 -21.08
CA ALA A 231 -0.57 7.80 -21.35
C ALA A 231 -0.16 8.56 -22.63
N VAL A 232 -0.95 8.44 -23.71
CA VAL A 232 -0.69 9.17 -24.97
C VAL A 232 -0.84 10.67 -24.76
N ARG A 233 -1.91 11.14 -24.12
CA ARG A 233 -2.14 12.55 -23.80
C ARG A 233 -0.96 13.17 -23.07
N GLN A 234 -0.49 12.55 -22.00
CA GLN A 234 0.66 13.03 -21.22
C GLN A 234 1.94 13.10 -22.07
N ALA A 235 2.23 12.05 -22.84
CA ALA A 235 3.41 12.03 -23.70
C ALA A 235 3.38 13.14 -24.76
N LEU A 236 2.22 13.41 -25.33
CA LEU A 236 2.02 14.50 -26.31
C LEU A 236 2.16 15.88 -25.69
N VAL A 237 1.66 16.09 -24.47
CA VAL A 237 1.86 17.35 -23.72
C VAL A 237 3.35 17.59 -23.49
N ASN A 238 4.11 16.56 -23.11
CA ASN A 238 5.54 16.68 -22.85
C ASN A 238 6.35 16.97 -24.10
N LEU A 239 5.91 16.56 -25.31
CA LEU A 239 6.57 16.90 -26.57
C LEU A 239 6.70 18.40 -26.79
N VAL A 240 5.69 19.18 -26.36
CA VAL A 240 5.64 20.64 -26.53
C VAL A 240 5.98 21.40 -25.24
N ALA A 241 6.38 20.67 -24.18
CA ALA A 241 6.74 21.29 -22.92
C ALA A 241 7.99 22.17 -23.06
N ILE A 242 8.00 23.27 -22.31
CA ILE A 242 9.14 24.19 -22.13
C ILE A 242 9.88 23.86 -20.84
N ASP A 243 11.06 24.44 -20.67
CA ASP A 243 11.84 24.30 -19.43
C ASP A 243 11.07 24.89 -18.24
N SER A 244 11.11 24.18 -17.12
CA SER A 244 10.48 24.63 -15.88
C SER A 244 11.19 25.86 -15.33
N PRO A 245 10.45 26.90 -14.89
CA PRO A 245 11.06 28.07 -14.27
C PRO A 245 11.75 27.68 -12.94
N ALA A 246 12.96 28.19 -12.74
CA ALA A 246 13.68 28.03 -11.49
C ALA A 246 13.26 29.11 -10.47
N GLY A 247 13.17 28.75 -9.19
CA GLY A 247 12.90 29.66 -8.10
C GLY A 247 11.82 29.21 -7.14
N LEU A 248 11.45 30.07 -6.20
CA LEU A 248 10.35 29.86 -5.26
C LEU A 248 9.05 30.33 -5.90
N LEU A 249 8.15 29.42 -6.13
CA LEU A 249 6.85 29.67 -6.75
C LEU A 249 5.74 28.95 -5.96
N PRO A 250 4.54 29.51 -5.88
CA PRO A 250 3.36 28.76 -5.46
C PRO A 250 3.13 27.56 -6.38
N VAL A 251 2.80 26.41 -5.79
CA VAL A 251 2.46 25.21 -6.53
C VAL A 251 1.06 24.76 -6.13
N VAL A 252 0.18 24.66 -7.12
CA VAL A 252 -1.15 24.06 -6.96
C VAL A 252 -1.04 22.61 -7.37
N LEU A 253 -1.38 21.71 -6.46
CA LEU A 253 -1.38 20.27 -6.70
C LEU A 253 -2.75 19.84 -7.22
N GLY A 254 -2.77 19.02 -8.26
CA GLY A 254 -3.99 18.38 -8.73
C GLY A 254 -4.49 17.31 -7.76
N ALA A 255 -5.74 16.91 -7.90
CA ALA A 255 -6.29 15.76 -7.19
C ALA A 255 -5.76 14.44 -7.79
N GLY A 256 -5.77 13.37 -7.00
CA GLY A 256 -5.36 12.03 -7.46
C GLY A 256 -3.89 11.73 -7.22
N TRP A 257 -3.12 11.45 -8.26
CA TRP A 257 -1.73 11.00 -8.13
C TRP A 257 -0.80 11.96 -7.34
N PRO A 258 -0.95 13.29 -7.39
CA PRO A 258 -0.21 14.19 -6.51
C PRO A 258 -0.38 13.93 -5.00
N GLY A 259 -1.37 13.14 -4.60
CA GLY A 259 -1.48 12.61 -3.24
C GLY A 259 -0.25 11.82 -2.77
N VAL A 260 0.62 11.35 -3.68
CA VAL A 260 1.91 10.74 -3.33
C VAL A 260 2.80 11.71 -2.53
N LEU A 261 2.64 13.01 -2.68
CA LEU A 261 3.32 13.99 -1.84
C LEU A 261 2.89 13.88 -0.38
N LEU A 262 1.61 13.62 -0.10
CA LEU A 262 1.13 13.36 1.26
C LEU A 262 1.69 12.05 1.81
N HIS A 263 1.80 11.03 0.97
CA HIS A 263 2.41 9.76 1.33
C HIS A 263 3.86 9.97 1.82
N GLU A 264 4.65 10.70 1.07
CA GLU A 264 6.05 10.96 1.43
C GLU A 264 6.19 12.01 2.55
N ALA A 265 5.66 13.22 2.33
CA ALA A 265 5.90 14.35 3.22
C ALA A 265 5.21 14.23 4.59
N VAL A 266 4.12 13.47 4.67
CA VAL A 266 3.31 13.32 5.89
C VAL A 266 3.26 11.86 6.34
N GLY A 267 2.88 10.95 5.47
CA GLY A 267 2.59 9.56 5.81
C GLY A 267 3.76 8.84 6.46
N HIS A 268 4.92 8.76 5.79
CA HIS A 268 6.13 8.15 6.37
C HIS A 268 6.60 8.87 7.64
N GLY A 269 6.44 10.19 7.70
CA GLY A 269 6.75 10.97 8.91
C GLY A 269 5.87 10.64 10.11
N LEU A 270 4.69 10.07 9.89
CA LEU A 270 3.71 9.72 10.93
C LEU A 270 3.64 8.22 11.25
N GLU A 271 4.57 7.40 10.75
CA GLU A 271 4.74 6.01 11.17
C GLU A 271 5.25 5.94 12.63
N GLY A 272 4.59 5.13 13.44
CA GLY A 272 4.73 5.15 14.89
C GLY A 272 6.10 4.75 15.41
N ASP A 273 6.79 3.83 14.74
CA ASP A 273 8.12 3.34 15.13
C ASP A 273 9.19 4.43 15.02
N PHE A 274 9.18 5.25 13.97
CA PHE A 274 10.06 6.41 13.83
C PHE A 274 9.77 7.49 14.86
N ASN A 275 8.48 7.73 15.13
CA ASN A 275 8.06 8.73 16.12
C ASN A 275 8.39 8.31 17.56
N ARG A 276 8.22 7.02 17.89
CA ARG A 276 8.62 6.47 19.19
C ARG A 276 10.12 6.61 19.42
N LYS A 277 10.93 6.32 18.39
CA LYS A 277 12.39 6.43 18.44
C LYS A 277 12.90 7.87 18.36
N GLY A 278 12.04 8.87 18.16
CA GLY A 278 12.42 10.27 18.06
C GLY A 278 13.12 10.65 16.76
N SER A 279 13.01 9.83 15.70
CA SER A 279 13.70 10.01 14.43
C SER A 279 12.87 10.69 13.34
N SER A 280 11.62 11.06 13.62
CA SER A 280 10.77 11.81 12.69
C SER A 280 10.69 13.29 13.05
N ALA A 281 10.56 14.15 12.05
CA ALA A 281 10.26 15.57 12.22
C ALA A 281 8.96 15.83 12.99
N PHE A 282 8.06 14.84 13.09
CA PHE A 282 6.80 14.92 13.82
C PHE A 282 6.88 14.35 15.25
N SER A 283 8.02 13.83 15.68
CA SER A 283 8.17 13.20 17.00
C SER A 283 7.86 14.19 18.12
N GLY A 284 6.99 13.77 19.06
CA GLY A 284 6.59 14.58 20.23
C GLY A 284 5.65 15.77 19.90
N LYS A 285 5.08 15.84 18.69
CA LYS A 285 4.25 16.97 18.25
C LYS A 285 2.73 16.72 18.32
N VAL A 286 2.30 15.60 18.90
CA VAL A 286 0.86 15.35 19.09
C VAL A 286 0.22 16.51 19.90
N GLY A 287 -0.90 17.02 19.40
CA GLY A 287 -1.60 18.20 19.94
C GLY A 287 -1.06 19.55 19.45
N GLN A 288 0.00 19.59 18.66
CA GLN A 288 0.57 20.81 18.12
C GLN A 288 0.11 21.07 16.68
N GLN A 289 0.09 22.34 16.28
CA GLN A 289 -0.11 22.76 14.91
C GLN A 289 1.13 22.38 14.07
N VAL A 290 0.97 21.57 13.05
CA VAL A 290 2.06 21.07 12.18
C VAL A 290 1.89 21.49 10.74
N THR A 291 0.71 21.93 10.34
CA THR A 291 0.41 22.45 9.00
C THR A 291 -0.71 23.48 9.06
N SER A 292 -1.17 24.00 7.92
CA SER A 292 -2.29 24.94 7.84
C SER A 292 -3.57 24.34 8.45
N GLU A 293 -4.36 25.20 9.11
CA GLU A 293 -5.69 24.83 9.63
C GLU A 293 -6.69 24.38 8.55
N LEU A 294 -6.41 24.65 7.28
CA LEU A 294 -7.19 24.20 6.15
C LEU A 294 -6.98 22.69 5.85
N CYS A 295 -5.94 22.08 6.44
CA CYS A 295 -5.56 20.70 6.13
C CYS A 295 -6.10 19.73 7.19
N THR A 296 -6.89 18.75 6.74
CA THR A 296 -7.23 17.54 7.50
C THR A 296 -6.76 16.34 6.71
N ILE A 297 -5.90 15.50 7.31
CA ILE A 297 -5.26 14.36 6.66
C ILE A 297 -5.61 13.11 7.45
N VAL A 298 -6.01 12.08 6.71
CA VAL A 298 -6.44 10.79 7.25
C VAL A 298 -5.70 9.65 6.60
N ASP A 299 -5.59 8.52 7.32
CA ASP A 299 -5.23 7.21 6.77
C ASP A 299 -6.41 6.27 6.97
N ASP A 300 -7.01 5.79 5.88
CA ASP A 300 -8.26 5.06 5.89
C ASP A 300 -8.14 3.69 5.23
N GLY A 301 -8.05 2.66 6.06
CA GLY A 301 -8.02 1.26 5.62
C GLY A 301 -9.38 0.69 5.21
N THR A 302 -10.47 1.46 5.29
CA THR A 302 -11.85 0.96 5.21
C THR A 302 -12.57 1.27 3.89
N ILE A 303 -11.92 1.89 2.92
CA ILE A 303 -12.53 2.26 1.64
C ILE A 303 -12.68 1.00 0.76
N ALA A 304 -13.92 0.67 0.39
CA ALA A 304 -14.21 -0.52 -0.41
C ALA A 304 -13.40 -0.56 -1.72
N ASN A 305 -12.85 -1.73 -2.05
CA ASN A 305 -12.07 -2.03 -3.26
C ASN A 305 -10.83 -1.17 -3.51
N ARG A 306 -10.47 -0.25 -2.62
CA ARG A 306 -9.26 0.56 -2.79
C ARG A 306 -8.00 -0.28 -2.55
N ARG A 307 -6.95 0.02 -3.34
CA ARG A 307 -5.67 -0.71 -3.32
C ARG A 307 -5.03 -0.79 -1.93
N GLY A 308 -5.06 0.31 -1.16
CA GLY A 308 -4.48 0.39 0.18
C GLY A 308 -5.36 -0.19 1.30
N SER A 309 -6.64 -0.49 1.02
CA SER A 309 -7.59 -0.97 2.04
C SER A 309 -7.30 -2.42 2.45
N ILE A 310 -7.52 -2.70 3.72
CA ILE A 310 -7.34 -4.03 4.31
C ILE A 310 -8.45 -4.30 5.34
N SER A 311 -9.04 -5.49 5.32
CA SER A 311 -10.03 -5.89 6.31
C SER A 311 -9.41 -6.02 7.70
N ILE A 312 -8.21 -6.60 7.74
CA ILE A 312 -7.32 -6.66 8.91
C ILE A 312 -5.88 -6.36 8.46
N ASP A 313 -5.06 -5.82 9.35
CA ASP A 313 -3.61 -5.71 9.12
C ASP A 313 -2.90 -7.06 9.35
N ASP A 314 -1.57 -7.10 9.22
CA ASP A 314 -0.78 -8.33 9.33
C ASP A 314 -0.49 -8.72 10.79
N GLU A 315 -1.11 -8.05 11.74
CA GLU A 315 -1.20 -8.41 13.15
C GLU A 315 -2.63 -8.78 13.56
N GLY A 316 -3.57 -8.81 12.61
CA GLY A 316 -4.98 -9.11 12.81
C GLY A 316 -5.80 -7.96 13.40
N THR A 317 -5.27 -6.74 13.43
CA THR A 317 -6.01 -5.56 13.83
C THR A 317 -6.92 -5.12 12.69
N PRO A 318 -8.23 -4.87 12.90
CA PRO A 318 -9.12 -4.36 11.87
C PRO A 318 -8.62 -3.06 11.24
N GLY A 319 -8.75 -2.93 9.91
CA GLY A 319 -8.54 -1.67 9.20
C GLY A 319 -9.42 -0.57 9.79
N GLN A 320 -8.88 0.64 9.92
CA GLN A 320 -9.53 1.75 10.59
C GLN A 320 -9.48 3.03 9.77
N TYR A 321 -10.36 3.98 10.12
CA TYR A 321 -10.30 5.36 9.68
C TYR A 321 -9.55 6.16 10.74
N ASN A 322 -8.32 6.53 10.45
CA ASN A 322 -7.43 7.23 11.38
C ASN A 322 -7.27 8.69 10.99
N VAL A 323 -7.71 9.61 11.82
CA VAL A 323 -7.43 11.03 11.64
C VAL A 323 -6.02 11.31 12.14
N LEU A 324 -5.09 11.57 11.23
CA LEU A 324 -3.69 11.87 11.54
C LEU A 324 -3.48 13.35 11.90
N ILE A 325 -4.02 14.22 11.07
CA ILE A 325 -3.99 15.68 11.27
C ILE A 325 -5.41 16.21 11.09
N GLU A 326 -5.91 16.98 12.07
CA GLU A 326 -7.22 17.61 12.01
C GLU A 326 -7.08 19.12 12.09
N LYS A 327 -7.54 19.82 11.05
CA LYS A 327 -7.41 21.29 10.95
C LYS A 327 -5.98 21.76 11.31
N GLY A 328 -5.00 21.07 10.74
CA GLY A 328 -3.59 21.35 10.93
C GLY A 328 -2.96 20.84 12.22
N VAL A 329 -3.75 20.34 13.19
CA VAL A 329 -3.25 19.84 14.48
C VAL A 329 -3.00 18.34 14.40
N LEU A 330 -1.79 17.90 14.76
CA LEU A 330 -1.43 16.49 14.81
C LEU A 330 -2.22 15.76 15.90
N LYS A 331 -2.92 14.67 15.54
CA LYS A 331 -3.78 13.89 16.44
C LYS A 331 -3.13 12.61 16.94
N GLY A 332 -2.29 11.99 16.12
CA GLY A 332 -1.64 10.72 16.45
C GLY A 332 -0.77 10.20 15.34
N TYR A 333 -0.27 9.01 15.52
CA TYR A 333 0.59 8.28 14.58
C TYR A 333 -0.08 6.97 14.15
N MET A 334 0.31 6.46 13.00
CA MET A 334 -0.04 5.09 12.59
C MET A 334 0.75 4.09 13.42
N GLN A 335 0.07 3.07 13.97
CA GLN A 335 0.64 2.17 14.96
C GLN A 335 0.44 0.69 14.59
N ASP A 336 1.49 -0.11 14.77
CA ASP A 336 1.41 -1.55 14.96
C ASP A 336 1.17 -1.89 16.45
N LYS A 337 0.98 -3.16 16.78
CA LYS A 337 0.77 -3.59 18.18
C LYS A 337 1.98 -3.33 19.07
N HIS A 338 3.20 -3.53 18.56
CA HIS A 338 4.43 -3.36 19.33
C HIS A 338 4.64 -1.90 19.71
N ASN A 339 4.68 -1.01 18.73
CA ASN A 339 4.91 0.42 18.96
C ASN A 339 3.76 1.06 19.75
N ALA A 340 2.51 0.67 19.46
CA ALA A 340 1.35 1.08 20.25
C ALA A 340 1.48 0.70 21.73
N GLY A 341 1.86 -0.54 21.99
CA GLY A 341 2.07 -1.04 23.36
C GLY A 341 3.17 -0.29 24.12
N LEU A 342 4.28 0.00 23.46
CA LEU A 342 5.38 0.77 24.07
C LEU A 342 5.04 2.25 24.29
N MET A 343 4.18 2.81 23.46
CA MET A 343 3.69 4.20 23.59
C MET A 343 2.45 4.35 24.46
N GLY A 344 1.85 3.25 24.93
CA GLY A 344 0.63 3.26 25.74
C GLY A 344 -0.60 3.76 24.97
N VAL A 345 -0.65 3.53 23.63
CA VAL A 345 -1.77 3.88 22.75
C VAL A 345 -2.32 2.63 22.07
N LYS A 346 -3.48 2.75 21.42
CA LYS A 346 -4.09 1.63 20.69
C LYS A 346 -3.44 1.43 19.32
N PRO A 347 -3.36 0.18 18.80
CA PRO A 347 -3.00 -0.07 17.43
C PRO A 347 -4.06 0.50 16.47
N THR A 348 -3.61 0.92 15.29
CA THR A 348 -4.45 1.66 14.32
C THR A 348 -4.79 0.87 13.06
N GLY A 349 -4.48 -0.43 13.02
CA GLY A 349 -4.69 -1.26 11.83
C GLY A 349 -3.68 -0.99 10.72
N ASN A 350 -2.47 -0.59 11.11
CA ASN A 350 -1.37 -0.24 10.21
C ASN A 350 -0.16 -1.15 10.35
N GLY A 351 -0.22 -2.24 11.15
CA GLY A 351 0.85 -3.20 11.29
C GLY A 351 0.98 -4.07 10.05
N ARG A 352 1.94 -3.78 9.15
CA ARG A 352 2.07 -4.44 7.85
C ARG A 352 3.42 -5.09 7.66
N ARG A 353 3.42 -6.23 6.98
CA ARG A 353 4.62 -7.02 6.59
C ARG A 353 4.82 -6.95 5.07
N GLU A 354 6.06 -7.07 4.64
CA GLU A 354 6.38 -7.32 3.24
C GLU A 354 5.97 -8.76 2.86
N SER A 355 6.27 -9.73 3.72
CA SER A 355 5.86 -11.13 3.59
C SER A 355 5.95 -11.85 4.94
N TYR A 356 5.62 -13.16 4.97
CA TYR A 356 5.82 -14.00 6.16
C TYR A 356 7.27 -14.01 6.66
N ALA A 357 8.23 -13.70 5.81
CA ALA A 357 9.66 -13.67 6.15
C ALA A 357 10.09 -12.32 6.75
N HIS A 358 9.17 -11.38 6.99
CA HIS A 358 9.47 -10.04 7.48
C HIS A 358 8.68 -9.69 8.75
N LEU A 359 9.26 -8.82 9.57
CA LEU A 359 8.57 -8.25 10.72
C LEU A 359 7.50 -7.24 10.28
N PRO A 360 6.36 -7.16 10.99
CA PRO A 360 5.43 -6.06 10.78
C PRO A 360 6.01 -4.75 11.28
N MET A 361 5.61 -3.68 10.63
CA MET A 361 5.92 -2.31 11.00
C MET A 361 4.73 -1.40 10.65
N PRO A 362 4.61 -0.23 11.28
CA PRO A 362 3.58 0.74 10.89
C PRO A 362 3.75 1.14 9.42
N ARG A 363 2.67 1.05 8.65
CA ARG A 363 2.61 1.44 7.23
C ARG A 363 1.25 2.01 6.90
N MET A 364 1.23 2.95 5.96
CA MET A 364 0.01 3.56 5.44
C MET A 364 -0.93 2.54 4.80
N THR A 365 -2.22 2.85 4.85
CA THR A 365 -3.28 2.25 4.04
C THR A 365 -3.64 3.19 2.88
N ASN A 366 -4.75 3.91 2.94
CA ASN A 366 -5.05 4.97 1.99
C ASN A 366 -4.91 6.31 2.70
N THR A 367 -3.80 7.00 2.47
CA THR A 367 -3.54 8.31 3.07
C THR A 367 -3.97 9.41 2.10
N TYR A 368 -4.86 10.30 2.55
CA TYR A 368 -5.34 11.41 1.73
C TYR A 368 -5.74 12.63 2.57
N MET A 369 -5.79 13.78 1.91
CA MET A 369 -6.33 15.00 2.49
C MET A 369 -7.82 15.11 2.17
N LEU A 370 -8.62 15.45 3.16
CA LEU A 370 -10.04 15.70 2.97
C LEU A 370 -10.26 16.96 2.13
N ALA A 371 -11.35 16.97 1.36
CA ALA A 371 -11.75 18.16 0.63
C ALA A 371 -12.01 19.32 1.58
N GLY A 372 -11.53 20.49 1.23
CA GLY A 372 -11.85 21.75 1.90
C GLY A 372 -13.07 22.45 1.28
N GLU A 373 -13.23 23.74 1.61
CA GLU A 373 -14.36 24.54 1.15
C GLU A 373 -14.14 25.19 -0.22
N HIS A 374 -12.89 25.24 -0.68
CA HIS A 374 -12.51 25.91 -1.94
C HIS A 374 -12.63 24.95 -3.14
N LYS A 375 -13.14 25.49 -4.23
CA LYS A 375 -13.16 24.74 -5.50
C LYS A 375 -11.76 24.73 -6.14
N PRO A 376 -11.37 23.63 -6.82
CA PRO A 376 -10.06 23.55 -7.48
C PRO A 376 -9.77 24.73 -8.42
N GLU A 377 -10.74 25.16 -9.19
CA GLU A 377 -10.62 26.26 -10.13
C GLU A 377 -10.35 27.60 -9.43
N ASP A 378 -10.95 27.82 -8.25
CA ASP A 378 -10.75 29.05 -7.47
C ASP A 378 -9.35 29.09 -6.85
N ILE A 379 -8.79 27.92 -6.50
CA ILE A 379 -7.42 27.80 -6.03
C ILE A 379 -6.44 28.21 -7.14
N ILE A 380 -6.62 27.71 -8.37
CA ILE A 380 -5.79 28.10 -9.53
C ILE A 380 -5.91 29.59 -9.79
N LYS A 381 -7.14 30.14 -9.84
CA LYS A 381 -7.39 31.57 -10.05
C LYS A 381 -6.78 32.49 -9.00
N SER A 382 -6.54 32.00 -7.81
CA SER A 382 -5.92 32.78 -6.72
C SER A 382 -4.42 33.03 -6.93
N VAL A 383 -3.77 32.28 -7.84
CA VAL A 383 -2.33 32.33 -8.08
C VAL A 383 -2.01 33.25 -9.25
N LYS A 384 -1.27 34.35 -9.02
CA LYS A 384 -0.84 35.27 -10.08
C LYS A 384 0.27 34.69 -10.95
N LYS A 385 1.24 34.04 -10.34
CA LYS A 385 2.34 33.33 -11.02
C LYS A 385 2.73 32.11 -10.19
N GLY A 386 2.67 30.93 -10.78
CA GLY A 386 2.93 29.68 -10.10
C GLY A 386 2.92 28.50 -11.04
N ILE A 387 2.82 27.31 -10.48
CA ILE A 387 2.78 26.06 -11.23
C ILE A 387 1.54 25.28 -10.81
N TYR A 388 0.81 24.72 -11.77
CA TYR A 388 -0.18 23.69 -11.55
C TYR A 388 0.43 22.33 -11.90
N ALA A 389 0.51 21.43 -10.94
CA ALA A 389 1.09 20.09 -11.08
C ALA A 389 0.00 19.02 -10.91
N PRO A 390 -0.69 18.59 -11.99
CA PRO A 390 -1.71 17.55 -11.93
C PRO A 390 -1.13 16.16 -11.75
N ASN A 391 0.14 15.92 -12.11
CA ASN A 391 0.77 14.61 -12.04
C ASN A 391 2.24 14.67 -11.58
N PHE A 392 2.66 13.58 -10.90
CA PHE A 392 4.03 13.37 -10.45
C PHE A 392 4.60 12.06 -11.01
N ALA A 393 5.92 12.05 -11.25
CA ALA A 393 6.65 10.84 -11.62
C ALA A 393 7.10 10.05 -10.38
N GLY A 394 7.48 10.73 -9.32
CA GLY A 394 7.91 10.14 -8.07
C GLY A 394 8.61 11.15 -7.17
N GLY A 395 9.00 10.72 -5.99
CA GLY A 395 9.68 11.55 -5.01
C GLY A 395 10.26 10.73 -3.87
N GLN A 396 10.87 11.43 -2.93
CA GLN A 396 11.40 10.86 -1.70
C GLN A 396 11.38 11.88 -0.58
N VAL A 397 11.37 11.41 0.65
CA VAL A 397 11.43 12.23 1.87
C VAL A 397 12.60 11.82 2.76
N ASP A 398 13.22 12.78 3.39
CA ASP A 398 14.01 12.59 4.60
C ASP A 398 13.10 12.88 5.80
N ILE A 399 12.59 11.83 6.42
CA ILE A 399 11.63 11.93 7.53
C ILE A 399 12.22 12.64 8.76
N THR A 400 13.54 12.65 8.92
CA THR A 400 14.22 13.26 10.06
C THR A 400 14.22 14.78 9.94
N SER A 401 14.56 15.31 8.77
CA SER A 401 14.56 16.76 8.51
C SER A 401 13.20 17.27 8.02
N GLY A 402 12.31 16.40 7.55
CA GLY A 402 11.06 16.77 6.90
C GLY A 402 11.22 17.32 5.48
N LYS A 403 12.42 17.25 4.90
CA LYS A 403 12.68 17.70 3.53
C LYS A 403 12.27 16.62 2.53
N PHE A 404 11.67 17.03 1.43
CA PHE A 404 11.26 16.13 0.35
C PHE A 404 11.59 16.72 -1.02
N VAL A 405 11.69 15.85 -2.00
CA VAL A 405 11.91 16.19 -3.41
C VAL A 405 10.94 15.39 -4.26
N PHE A 406 10.29 16.06 -5.21
CA PHE A 406 9.39 15.42 -6.18
C PHE A 406 9.71 15.87 -7.59
N THR A 407 9.51 14.97 -8.55
CA THR A 407 9.54 15.24 -9.97
C THR A 407 8.13 15.22 -10.51
N SER A 408 7.70 16.29 -11.14
CA SER A 408 6.42 16.32 -11.87
C SER A 408 6.58 15.60 -13.20
N SER A 409 5.60 14.76 -13.57
CA SER A 409 5.50 14.17 -14.91
C SER A 409 4.65 15.02 -15.85
N GLU A 410 3.90 15.97 -15.29
CA GLU A 410 3.09 16.96 -16.02
C GLU A 410 2.91 18.19 -15.13
N ALA A 411 3.20 19.37 -15.67
CA ALA A 411 2.98 20.63 -14.99
C ALA A 411 2.66 21.74 -15.98
N TYR A 412 1.94 22.74 -15.49
CA TYR A 412 1.55 23.92 -16.27
C TYR A 412 1.95 25.19 -15.53
N LEU A 413 2.37 26.20 -16.28
CA LEU A 413 2.59 27.53 -15.73
C LEU A 413 1.24 28.19 -15.47
N ILE A 414 1.08 28.79 -14.29
CA ILE A 414 -0.07 29.64 -13.98
C ILE A 414 0.38 31.09 -14.16
N GLU A 415 -0.34 31.83 -15.00
CA GLU A 415 -0.16 33.26 -15.20
C GLU A 415 -1.50 33.98 -15.06
N ASN A 416 -1.60 34.92 -14.08
CA ASN A 416 -2.82 35.69 -13.78
C ASN A 416 -4.07 34.86 -13.50
N GLY A 417 -3.90 33.68 -12.90
CA GLY A 417 -5.01 32.79 -12.52
C GLY A 417 -5.48 31.85 -13.63
N GLU A 418 -4.73 31.76 -14.72
CA GLU A 418 -4.99 30.87 -15.86
C GLU A 418 -3.78 29.98 -16.11
#